data_f9222f64356045adc7b686a2dfe3e97c
#
_entry.id   f9222f64356045adc7b686a2dfe3e97c
#
_cell.length_a   1.000
_cell.length_b   1.000
_cell.length_c   1.000
_cell.angle_alpha   90.00
_cell.angle_beta   90.00
_cell.angle_gamma   90.00
#
_symmetry.space_group_name_H-M   'P 1'
#
loop_
_entity.id
_entity.type
_entity.pdbx_description
1 polymer ?
#
loop_
_entity_poly.entity_id
_entity_poly.type
_entity_poly.pdbx_seq_one_letter_code
_entity_poly.pdbx_strand_id
1 'polypeptide(L)'
;RRADLPGEKRWPSLVQTYGMVICDECHHVSAFSFEKVMRAVKARYVHGLTGTPKRSDGLQAIVFMQCGTIRYRVGKGVVGEEEPLARVMVPRFTKTRLDDVDQKNFNQLMNGLCADESRNSLIVRDVARVLDGGGTALVLTRRVEHATTLEKLLAAQGYETMLLVGSDPQRIKREKLRMLGQFASGKPFAIVATGSYAGEGFDDDRLDALFLAGPVSWSGLVAQYVGRLHRRREGKDEVVVYDYVDMNVRMLDGMYRKRLKEYAAQGYELRPAVDEGDVRGEFVTPEAYLERFESDVAKAAKTLVVASSEVHKRRAESLAPCLEAAVARGVDAQA
;
A
#
# COMPACT_ATOMS: atom_id res chain seq x y z
N ARG A 1 15.77 -18.34 8.16
CA ARG A 1 17.01 -18.69 8.88
C ARG A 1 18.02 -19.32 7.90
N ARG A 2 18.69 -18.48 7.06
CA ARG A 2 19.73 -18.99 6.13
C ARG A 2 21.10 -19.21 6.81
N ALA A 3 21.34 -18.64 7.98
CA ALA A 3 22.66 -18.62 8.60
C ALA A 3 23.02 -19.84 9.44
N ASP A 4 22.04 -20.68 9.82
CA ASP A 4 22.28 -21.77 10.78
C ASP A 4 22.02 -23.17 10.21
N LEU A 5 21.99 -23.28 8.88
CA LEU A 5 21.64 -24.54 8.26
C LEU A 5 22.90 -25.32 7.88
N PRO A 6 23.16 -26.46 8.50
CA PRO A 6 24.30 -27.30 8.16
C PRO A 6 24.20 -27.76 6.71
N GLY A 7 25.29 -27.76 6.01
CA GLY A 7 25.48 -27.98 4.59
C GLY A 7 24.52 -28.91 3.86
N GLU A 8 24.46 -28.78 2.55
CA GLU A 8 23.50 -29.38 1.60
C GLU A 8 23.15 -30.86 1.80
N LYS A 9 23.98 -31.60 2.51
CA LYS A 9 23.78 -33.05 2.78
C LYS A 9 22.78 -33.40 3.89
N ARG A 10 22.35 -32.42 4.72
CA ARG A 10 21.50 -32.66 5.90
C ARG A 10 20.01 -32.44 5.65
N TRP A 11 19.65 -31.66 4.64
CA TRP A 11 18.27 -31.33 4.34
C TRP A 11 17.40 -32.51 3.94
N PRO A 12 17.86 -33.41 3.04
CA PRO A 12 17.02 -34.53 2.63
C PRO A 12 16.64 -35.41 3.83
N SER A 13 17.55 -35.60 4.80
CA SER A 13 17.28 -36.46 5.96
C SER A 13 16.28 -35.81 6.93
N LEU A 14 16.37 -34.50 7.19
CA LEU A 14 15.48 -33.80 8.11
C LEU A 14 14.02 -33.79 7.61
N VAL A 15 13.81 -33.37 6.36
CA VAL A 15 12.44 -33.24 5.79
C VAL A 15 11.79 -34.60 5.48
N GLN A 16 12.56 -35.69 5.51
CA GLN A 16 12.05 -37.05 5.29
C GLN A 16 11.54 -37.73 6.57
N THR A 17 11.82 -37.15 7.75
CA THR A 17 11.42 -37.74 9.05
C THR A 17 10.04 -37.33 9.52
N TYR A 18 9.45 -36.30 8.90
CA TYR A 18 8.15 -35.79 9.33
C TYR A 18 7.00 -36.42 8.56
N GLY A 19 5.93 -36.79 9.26
CA GLY A 19 4.68 -37.32 8.69
C GLY A 19 3.77 -36.21 8.13
N MET A 20 3.98 -34.96 8.57
CA MET A 20 3.23 -33.79 8.12
C MET A 20 4.19 -32.61 7.93
N VAL A 21 3.97 -31.84 6.85
CA VAL A 21 4.66 -30.58 6.56
C VAL A 21 3.63 -29.50 6.29
N ILE A 22 3.75 -28.39 6.98
CA ILE A 22 2.97 -27.19 6.73
C ILE A 22 3.90 -26.14 6.15
N CYS A 23 3.55 -25.66 4.96
CA CYS A 23 4.32 -24.68 4.21
C CYS A 23 3.56 -23.35 4.26
N ASP A 24 4.02 -22.43 5.12
CA ASP A 24 3.50 -21.08 5.17
C ASP A 24 4.02 -20.26 3.99
N GLU A 25 3.21 -19.30 3.49
CA GLU A 25 3.47 -18.52 2.28
C GLU A 25 3.88 -19.42 1.09
N CYS A 26 3.13 -20.49 0.87
CA CYS A 26 3.45 -21.54 -0.11
C CYS A 26 3.55 -21.01 -1.57
N HIS A 27 3.11 -19.78 -1.84
CA HIS A 27 3.34 -19.14 -3.13
C HIS A 27 4.84 -18.93 -3.44
N HIS A 28 5.73 -18.99 -2.43
CA HIS A 28 7.19 -18.98 -2.60
C HIS A 28 7.79 -20.34 -2.94
N VAL A 29 7.04 -21.43 -2.87
CA VAL A 29 7.54 -22.80 -3.16
C VAL A 29 8.11 -22.94 -4.57
N SER A 30 7.63 -22.13 -5.51
CA SER A 30 8.17 -22.11 -6.87
C SER A 30 9.60 -21.54 -7.00
N ALA A 31 10.16 -20.93 -5.93
CA ALA A 31 11.57 -20.55 -5.92
C ALA A 31 12.45 -21.80 -5.91
N PHE A 32 13.46 -21.85 -6.80
CA PHE A 32 14.30 -23.01 -7.05
C PHE A 32 14.83 -23.69 -5.78
N SER A 33 15.34 -22.92 -4.81
CA SER A 33 15.85 -23.44 -3.55
C SER A 33 14.77 -24.07 -2.67
N PHE A 34 13.56 -23.50 -2.68
CA PHE A 34 12.45 -23.99 -1.89
C PHE A 34 11.81 -25.23 -2.52
N GLU A 35 11.64 -25.22 -3.84
CA GLU A 35 11.17 -26.37 -4.60
C GLU A 35 12.07 -27.60 -4.38
N LYS A 36 13.39 -27.41 -4.39
CA LYS A 36 14.36 -28.48 -4.11
C LYS A 36 14.15 -29.13 -2.73
N VAL A 37 13.82 -28.32 -1.71
CA VAL A 37 13.47 -28.82 -0.38
C VAL A 37 12.16 -29.60 -0.41
N MET A 38 11.13 -29.05 -1.03
CA MET A 38 9.80 -29.67 -1.10
C MET A 38 9.81 -30.99 -1.86
N ARG A 39 10.60 -31.13 -2.92
CA ARG A 39 10.79 -32.40 -3.64
C ARG A 39 11.40 -33.51 -2.77
N ALA A 40 12.17 -33.15 -1.75
CA ALA A 40 12.78 -34.12 -0.81
C ALA A 40 11.84 -34.55 0.32
N VAL A 41 10.69 -33.88 0.48
CA VAL A 41 9.69 -34.19 1.51
C VAL A 41 9.04 -35.53 1.22
N LYS A 42 9.02 -36.43 2.25
CA LYS A 42 8.34 -37.74 2.22
C LYS A 42 7.11 -37.78 3.13
N ALA A 43 6.67 -36.63 3.62
CA ALA A 43 5.51 -36.53 4.48
C ALA A 43 4.24 -37.03 3.77
N ARG A 44 3.41 -37.76 4.54
CA ARG A 44 2.10 -38.20 4.05
C ARG A 44 1.15 -37.02 3.81
N TYR A 45 1.30 -35.95 4.60
CA TYR A 45 0.45 -34.78 4.53
C TYR A 45 1.32 -33.54 4.28
N VAL A 46 0.99 -32.80 3.21
CA VAL A 46 1.61 -31.52 2.87
C VAL A 46 0.51 -30.50 2.74
N HIS A 47 0.56 -29.46 3.56
CA HIS A 47 -0.39 -28.35 3.55
C HIS A 47 0.29 -27.05 3.20
N GLY A 48 -0.19 -26.36 2.18
CA GLY A 48 0.24 -25.01 1.81
C GLY A 48 -0.75 -23.97 2.35
N LEU A 49 -0.23 -22.96 3.02
CA LEU A 49 -0.98 -21.79 3.47
C LEU A 49 -0.50 -20.58 2.68
N THR A 50 -1.38 -19.72 2.21
CA THR A 50 -1.02 -18.46 1.57
C THR A 50 -2.20 -17.50 1.51
N GLY A 51 -1.94 -16.22 1.77
CA GLY A 51 -2.91 -15.14 1.54
C GLY A 51 -3.02 -14.73 0.05
N THR A 52 -2.03 -15.10 -0.79
CA THR A 52 -1.94 -14.69 -2.20
C THR A 52 -1.72 -15.89 -3.13
N PRO A 53 -2.76 -16.69 -3.40
CA PRO A 53 -2.61 -17.94 -4.18
C PRO A 53 -2.34 -17.71 -5.67
N LYS A 54 -2.68 -16.53 -6.21
CA LYS A 54 -2.43 -16.19 -7.61
C LYS A 54 -1.05 -15.57 -7.81
N ARG A 55 -0.32 -16.05 -8.80
CA ARG A 55 0.99 -15.54 -9.21
C ARG A 55 0.92 -14.94 -10.61
N SER A 56 1.57 -13.79 -10.78
CA SER A 56 1.65 -13.11 -12.08
C SER A 56 2.67 -13.74 -13.04
N ASP A 57 3.59 -14.58 -12.53
CA ASP A 57 4.65 -15.23 -13.29
C ASP A 57 4.27 -16.60 -13.88
N GLY A 58 3.04 -17.05 -13.68
CA GLY A 58 2.54 -18.33 -14.20
C GLY A 58 3.06 -19.59 -13.47
N LEU A 59 3.94 -19.45 -12.48
CA LEU A 59 4.52 -20.59 -11.74
C LEU A 59 3.60 -21.19 -10.68
N GLN A 60 2.32 -20.84 -10.69
CA GLN A 60 1.31 -21.38 -9.77
C GLN A 60 1.18 -22.92 -9.87
N ALA A 61 1.43 -23.48 -11.05
CA ALA A 61 1.38 -24.93 -11.27
C ALA A 61 2.37 -25.66 -10.35
N ILE A 62 3.56 -25.11 -10.11
CA ILE A 62 4.57 -25.70 -9.23
C ILE A 62 4.06 -25.74 -7.78
N VAL A 63 3.39 -24.71 -7.31
CA VAL A 63 2.78 -24.68 -5.96
C VAL A 63 1.76 -25.81 -5.85
N PHE A 64 0.90 -25.99 -6.85
CA PHE A 64 -0.11 -27.05 -6.86
C PHE A 64 0.49 -28.46 -6.94
N MET A 65 1.61 -28.64 -7.65
CA MET A 65 2.31 -29.91 -7.68
C MET A 65 2.89 -30.31 -6.33
N GLN A 66 3.31 -29.33 -5.51
CA GLN A 66 3.95 -29.58 -4.22
C GLN A 66 2.97 -29.60 -3.03
N CYS A 67 1.97 -28.74 -3.05
CA CYS A 67 1.04 -28.55 -1.92
C CYS A 67 -0.40 -29.01 -2.23
N GLY A 68 -0.66 -29.43 -3.47
CA GLY A 68 -2.01 -29.76 -3.93
C GLY A 68 -2.85 -28.55 -4.33
N THR A 69 -4.06 -28.79 -4.80
CA THR A 69 -5.01 -27.76 -5.18
C THR A 69 -5.60 -27.06 -3.95
N ILE A 70 -6.19 -25.87 -4.16
CA ILE A 70 -6.85 -25.13 -3.08
C ILE A 70 -8.02 -25.96 -2.54
N ARG A 71 -7.92 -26.36 -1.28
CA ARG A 71 -8.92 -27.15 -0.56
C ARG A 71 -9.91 -26.29 0.22
N TYR A 72 -9.42 -25.18 0.76
CA TYR A 72 -10.23 -24.29 1.58
C TYR A 72 -9.85 -22.82 1.32
N ARG A 73 -10.83 -21.96 1.37
CA ARG A 73 -10.64 -20.49 1.34
C ARG A 73 -11.36 -19.92 2.55
N VAL A 74 -10.64 -19.16 3.35
CA VAL A 74 -11.26 -18.38 4.42
C VAL A 74 -12.12 -17.31 3.77
N GLY A 75 -13.42 -17.37 4.00
CA GLY A 75 -14.38 -16.37 3.50
C GLY A 75 -14.17 -15.01 4.20
N LYS A 76 -14.59 -13.95 3.54
CA LYS A 76 -14.72 -12.64 4.18
C LYS A 76 -15.76 -12.78 5.31
N GLY A 77 -15.36 -12.49 6.55
CA GLY A 77 -16.27 -12.54 7.71
C GLY A 77 -16.17 -13.76 8.62
N VAL A 78 -15.28 -14.74 8.35
CA VAL A 78 -15.13 -15.95 9.20
C VAL A 78 -14.16 -15.77 10.38
N VAL A 79 -13.65 -14.57 10.62
CA VAL A 79 -12.75 -14.30 11.74
C VAL A 79 -13.52 -13.60 12.86
N GLY A 80 -14.12 -14.40 13.75
CA GLY A 80 -14.68 -13.96 15.03
C GLY A 80 -15.95 -13.13 14.94
N GLU A 81 -16.85 -13.29 15.89
CA GLU A 81 -18.11 -12.53 16.06
C GLU A 81 -17.90 -11.08 16.54
N GLU A 82 -16.69 -10.56 16.48
CA GLU A 82 -16.38 -9.19 16.87
C GLU A 82 -16.60 -8.21 15.72
N GLU A 83 -17.11 -7.03 16.01
CA GLU A 83 -17.32 -5.97 15.02
C GLU A 83 -16.03 -5.72 14.20
N PRO A 84 -16.09 -5.71 12.88
CA PRO A 84 -14.91 -5.51 12.05
C PRO A 84 -14.36 -4.09 12.26
N LEU A 85 -13.03 -3.95 12.39
CA LEU A 85 -12.37 -2.65 12.38
C LEU A 85 -12.78 -1.87 11.13
N ALA A 86 -13.14 -0.60 11.30
CA ALA A 86 -13.41 0.29 10.18
C ALA A 86 -12.15 0.39 9.30
N ARG A 87 -12.32 0.22 7.99
CA ARG A 87 -11.24 0.25 7.00
C ARG A 87 -11.38 1.49 6.16
N VAL A 88 -10.48 2.42 6.34
CA VAL A 88 -10.54 3.73 5.71
C VAL A 88 -9.37 3.90 4.76
N MET A 89 -9.63 4.35 3.54
CA MET A 89 -8.61 4.80 2.60
C MET A 89 -8.77 6.31 2.38
N VAL A 90 -7.68 7.04 2.61
CA VAL A 90 -7.59 8.48 2.43
C VAL A 90 -6.72 8.77 1.20
N PRO A 91 -7.30 9.13 0.06
CA PRO A 91 -6.50 9.51 -1.11
C PRO A 91 -5.91 10.91 -0.89
N ARG A 92 -4.63 11.03 -1.17
CA ARG A 92 -3.87 12.28 -1.08
C ARG A 92 -3.39 12.68 -2.47
N PHE A 93 -4.10 13.57 -3.11
CA PHE A 93 -3.74 14.07 -4.46
C PHE A 93 -2.53 14.98 -4.37
N THR A 94 -1.50 14.65 -5.14
CA THR A 94 -0.26 15.44 -5.22
C THR A 94 -0.32 16.40 -6.41
N LYS A 95 0.48 17.47 -6.32
CA LYS A 95 0.70 18.40 -7.44
C LYS A 95 1.92 18.02 -8.29
N THR A 96 2.51 16.85 -8.03
CA THR A 96 3.72 16.35 -8.70
C THR A 96 3.54 16.38 -10.23
N ARG A 97 4.49 17.02 -10.89
CA ARG A 97 4.64 17.00 -12.36
C ARG A 97 6.07 16.58 -12.68
N LEU A 98 6.23 15.65 -13.60
CA LEU A 98 7.52 15.10 -14.00
C LEU A 98 7.69 15.29 -15.53
N ASP A 99 7.58 16.55 -15.97
CA ASP A 99 7.59 16.91 -17.39
C ASP A 99 8.98 16.65 -18.03
N ASP A 100 10.05 16.80 -17.25
CA ASP A 100 11.43 16.59 -17.70
C ASP A 100 11.93 15.15 -17.53
N VAL A 101 11.05 14.22 -17.13
CA VAL A 101 11.41 12.82 -16.85
C VAL A 101 10.79 11.91 -17.91
N ASP A 102 11.59 10.99 -18.46
CA ASP A 102 11.03 9.94 -19.31
C ASP A 102 10.06 9.05 -18.51
N GLN A 103 8.77 9.32 -18.71
CA GLN A 103 7.69 8.61 -18.01
C GLN A 103 7.61 7.12 -18.37
N LYS A 104 8.31 6.66 -19.40
CA LYS A 104 8.47 5.23 -19.73
C LYS A 104 9.58 4.57 -18.92
N ASN A 105 10.52 5.35 -18.40
CA ASN A 105 11.60 4.86 -17.56
C ASN A 105 11.20 4.91 -16.09
N PHE A 106 10.75 3.77 -15.57
CA PHE A 106 10.28 3.64 -14.20
C PHE A 106 11.31 4.10 -13.15
N ASN A 107 12.62 3.90 -13.40
CA ASN A 107 13.66 4.32 -12.45
C ASN A 107 13.80 5.85 -12.40
N GLN A 108 13.77 6.52 -13.54
CA GLN A 108 13.81 7.99 -13.61
C GLN A 108 12.58 8.60 -12.96
N LEU A 109 11.40 8.03 -13.26
CA LEU A 109 10.14 8.42 -12.64
C LEU A 109 10.20 8.30 -11.11
N MET A 110 10.72 7.19 -10.60
CA MET A 110 10.91 6.99 -9.15
C MET A 110 11.87 8.00 -8.54
N ASN A 111 12.96 8.33 -9.23
CA ASN A 111 13.91 9.34 -8.75
C ASN A 111 13.24 10.73 -8.68
N GLY A 112 12.48 11.11 -9.69
CA GLY A 112 11.72 12.36 -9.70
C GLY A 112 10.72 12.45 -8.54
N LEU A 113 9.95 11.39 -8.29
CA LEU A 113 9.03 11.34 -7.15
C LEU A 113 9.73 11.48 -5.80
N CYS A 114 10.87 10.82 -5.63
CA CYS A 114 11.63 10.89 -4.38
C CYS A 114 12.23 12.26 -4.13
N ALA A 115 12.55 13.00 -5.21
CA ALA A 115 13.10 14.34 -5.16
C ALA A 115 12.04 15.46 -5.02
N ASP A 116 10.76 15.16 -5.20
CA ASP A 116 9.69 16.15 -5.10
C ASP A 116 9.47 16.59 -3.64
N GLU A 117 10.00 17.77 -3.31
CA GLU A 117 9.92 18.34 -1.95
C GLU A 117 8.47 18.63 -1.53
N SER A 118 7.63 19.08 -2.45
CA SER A 118 6.21 19.37 -2.18
C SER A 118 5.47 18.09 -1.78
N ARG A 119 5.72 17.01 -2.51
CA ARG A 119 5.18 15.68 -2.22
C ARG A 119 5.69 15.13 -0.88
N ASN A 120 6.98 15.24 -0.63
CA ASN A 120 7.60 14.80 0.61
C ASN A 120 7.06 15.58 1.82
N SER A 121 6.88 16.89 1.68
CA SER A 121 6.28 17.74 2.73
C SER A 121 4.83 17.35 3.00
N LEU A 122 4.05 16.99 1.98
CA LEU A 122 2.69 16.47 2.15
C LEU A 122 2.69 15.17 2.95
N ILE A 123 3.57 14.22 2.60
CA ILE A 123 3.70 12.93 3.30
C ILE A 123 4.05 13.17 4.78
N VAL A 124 5.08 13.97 5.04
CA VAL A 124 5.55 14.26 6.41
C VAL A 124 4.45 14.92 7.24
N ARG A 125 3.73 15.90 6.69
CA ARG A 125 2.59 16.56 7.35
C ARG A 125 1.48 15.58 7.72
N ASP A 126 1.14 14.66 6.84
CA ASP A 126 0.09 13.69 7.09
C ASP A 126 0.51 12.67 8.16
N VAL A 127 1.77 12.22 8.13
CA VAL A 127 2.36 11.37 9.18
C VAL A 127 2.36 12.09 10.52
N ALA A 128 2.85 13.34 10.55
CA ALA A 128 2.88 14.17 11.76
C ALA A 128 1.49 14.30 12.38
N ARG A 129 0.45 14.54 11.58
CA ARG A 129 -0.94 14.62 12.07
C ARG A 129 -1.40 13.35 12.80
N VAL A 130 -1.03 12.17 12.29
CA VAL A 130 -1.35 10.89 12.96
C VAL A 130 -0.57 10.76 14.27
N LEU A 131 0.72 11.12 14.26
CA LEU A 131 1.57 11.06 15.46
C LEU A 131 1.10 12.05 16.54
N ASP A 132 0.73 13.28 16.16
CA ASP A 132 0.19 14.30 17.07
C ASP A 132 -1.15 13.87 17.68
N GLY A 133 -1.92 13.07 16.94
CA GLY A 133 -3.13 12.42 17.44
C GLY A 133 -2.88 11.22 18.37
N GLY A 134 -1.61 10.90 18.66
CA GLY A 134 -1.23 9.76 19.52
C GLY A 134 -1.16 8.42 18.79
N GLY A 135 -1.37 8.40 17.46
CA GLY A 135 -1.33 7.20 16.64
C GLY A 135 0.09 6.79 16.23
N THR A 136 0.22 5.63 15.64
CA THR A 136 1.48 5.11 15.11
C THR A 136 1.41 4.92 13.61
N ALA A 137 2.52 5.17 12.91
CA ALA A 137 2.57 5.23 11.47
C ALA A 137 3.56 4.23 10.85
N LEU A 138 3.13 3.56 9.77
CA LEU A 138 4.03 2.83 8.87
C LEU A 138 4.09 3.54 7.52
N VAL A 139 5.26 4.06 7.15
CA VAL A 139 5.50 4.73 5.87
C VAL A 139 6.24 3.80 4.94
N LEU A 140 5.63 3.42 3.82
CA LEU A 140 6.20 2.50 2.85
C LEU A 140 6.67 3.23 1.60
N THR A 141 7.92 3.00 1.23
CA THR A 141 8.47 3.45 -0.04
C THR A 141 9.29 2.35 -0.73
N ARG A 142 9.76 2.61 -1.95
CA ARG A 142 10.54 1.63 -2.73
C ARG A 142 12.04 1.91 -2.72
N ARG A 143 12.44 3.14 -2.44
CA ARG A 143 13.83 3.60 -2.50
C ARG A 143 14.38 3.84 -1.10
N VAL A 144 15.60 3.38 -0.87
CA VAL A 144 16.30 3.60 0.40
C VAL A 144 16.54 5.08 0.65
N GLU A 145 16.94 5.81 -0.39
CA GLU A 145 17.17 7.26 -0.32
C GLU A 145 15.89 7.99 0.09
N HIS A 146 14.75 7.64 -0.49
CA HIS A 146 13.46 8.24 -0.13
C HIS A 146 13.07 7.91 1.32
N ALA A 147 13.23 6.64 1.73
CA ALA A 147 12.98 6.25 3.11
C ALA A 147 13.85 7.06 4.09
N THR A 148 15.12 7.24 3.77
CA THR A 148 16.05 8.01 4.58
C THR A 148 15.68 9.49 4.63
N THR A 149 15.23 10.06 3.51
CA THR A 149 14.79 11.48 3.45
C THR A 149 13.55 11.69 4.32
N LEU A 150 12.52 10.85 4.18
CA LEU A 150 11.29 10.97 4.96
C LEU A 150 11.54 10.77 6.45
N GLU A 151 12.37 9.79 6.81
CA GLU A 151 12.75 9.54 8.21
C GLU A 151 13.46 10.75 8.83
N LYS A 152 14.46 11.33 8.14
CA LYS A 152 15.17 12.52 8.60
C LYS A 152 14.24 13.72 8.78
N LEU A 153 13.29 13.92 7.86
CA LEU A 153 12.33 15.02 7.95
C LEU A 153 11.41 14.87 9.16
N LEU A 154 10.97 13.64 9.48
CA LEU A 154 10.17 13.36 10.67
C LEU A 154 11.00 13.50 11.96
N ALA A 155 12.21 12.96 12.00
CA ALA A 155 13.11 13.07 13.13
C ALA A 155 13.50 14.54 13.43
N ALA A 156 13.67 15.35 12.39
CA ALA A 156 13.94 16.80 12.55
C ALA A 156 12.76 17.57 13.18
N GLN A 157 11.54 17.04 13.10
CA GLN A 157 10.37 17.58 13.81
C GLN A 157 10.22 17.04 15.25
N GLY A 158 11.14 16.18 15.69
CA GLY A 158 11.17 15.64 17.05
C GLY A 158 10.40 14.35 17.26
N TYR A 159 9.88 13.72 16.19
CA TYR A 159 9.17 12.46 16.30
C TYR A 159 10.13 11.29 16.50
N GLU A 160 9.68 10.29 17.27
CA GLU A 160 10.37 9.02 17.40
C GLU A 160 10.22 8.21 16.12
N THR A 161 11.35 7.88 15.48
CA THR A 161 11.35 7.24 14.16
C THR A 161 12.23 5.99 14.12
N MET A 162 11.87 5.03 13.24
CA MET A 162 12.68 3.85 12.95
C MET A 162 12.77 3.63 11.44
N LEU A 163 14.00 3.66 10.91
CA LEU A 163 14.27 3.36 9.50
C LEU A 163 14.56 1.87 9.30
N LEU A 164 13.73 1.19 8.50
CA LEU A 164 13.87 -0.24 8.19
C LEU A 164 14.06 -0.45 6.69
N VAL A 165 15.28 -0.82 6.28
CA VAL A 165 15.62 -1.02 4.86
C VAL A 165 16.03 -2.46 4.56
N GLY A 166 15.59 -2.95 3.41
CA GLY A 166 15.84 -4.34 3.00
C GLY A 166 17.32 -4.68 2.81
N SER A 167 18.16 -3.68 2.51
CA SER A 167 19.61 -3.83 2.34
C SER A 167 20.39 -3.99 3.66
N ASP A 168 19.75 -3.76 4.82
CA ASP A 168 20.43 -3.92 6.10
C ASP A 168 20.87 -5.38 6.31
N PRO A 169 22.09 -5.59 6.85
CA PRO A 169 22.52 -6.92 7.26
C PRO A 169 21.58 -7.51 8.34
N GLN A 170 21.46 -8.83 8.39
CA GLN A 170 20.57 -9.51 9.34
C GLN A 170 20.81 -9.14 10.81
N ARG A 171 22.08 -8.88 11.19
CA ARG A 171 22.43 -8.42 12.53
C ARG A 171 21.76 -7.08 12.84
N ILE A 172 21.88 -6.11 11.92
CA ILE A 172 21.28 -4.77 12.06
C ILE A 172 19.75 -4.86 12.07
N LYS A 173 19.16 -5.69 11.22
CA LYS A 173 17.71 -5.93 11.24
C LYS A 173 17.21 -6.40 12.61
N ARG A 174 17.89 -7.39 13.21
CA ARG A 174 17.53 -7.90 14.54
C ARG A 174 17.69 -6.83 15.64
N GLU A 175 18.73 -6.04 15.56
CA GLU A 175 18.98 -4.95 16.50
C GLU A 175 17.88 -3.89 16.42
N LYS A 176 17.54 -3.43 15.21
CA LYS A 176 16.45 -2.47 14.99
C LYS A 176 15.10 -2.99 15.50
N LEU A 177 14.77 -4.27 15.25
CA LEU A 177 13.55 -4.87 15.77
C LEU A 177 13.54 -4.93 17.30
N ARG A 178 14.69 -5.19 17.92
CA ARG A 178 14.81 -5.16 19.39
C ARG A 178 14.61 -3.74 19.92
N MET A 179 15.20 -2.74 19.29
CA MET A 179 14.99 -1.32 19.64
C MET A 179 13.55 -0.90 19.48
N LEU A 180 12.88 -1.30 18.38
CA LEU A 180 11.47 -1.03 18.17
C LEU A 180 10.59 -1.62 19.28
N GLY A 181 10.94 -2.82 19.78
CA GLY A 181 10.29 -3.42 20.93
C GLY A 181 10.48 -2.66 22.25
N GLN A 182 11.46 -1.73 22.30
CA GLN A 182 11.72 -0.85 23.46
C GLN A 182 10.96 0.48 23.38
N PHE A 183 10.37 0.82 22.23
CA PHE A 183 9.52 2.00 22.13
C PHE A 183 8.36 1.87 23.11
N ALA A 184 8.19 2.90 23.91
CA ALA A 184 7.22 2.86 25.00
C ALA A 184 5.81 2.60 24.47
N SER A 185 5.11 1.66 25.09
CA SER A 185 3.71 1.39 24.77
C SER A 185 2.87 2.64 25.00
N GLY A 186 2.04 3.01 24.01
CA GLY A 186 1.20 4.21 24.08
C GLY A 186 1.87 5.52 23.67
N LYS A 187 3.16 5.51 23.28
CA LYS A 187 3.80 6.68 22.65
C LYS A 187 3.73 6.58 21.13
N PRO A 188 3.42 7.69 20.43
CA PRO A 188 3.40 7.74 18.97
C PRO A 188 4.82 7.56 18.40
N PHE A 189 4.94 6.79 17.33
CA PHE A 189 6.18 6.63 16.59
C PHE A 189 5.90 6.35 15.11
N ALA A 190 6.89 6.62 14.26
CA ALA A 190 6.82 6.31 12.85
C ALA A 190 7.87 5.27 12.44
N ILE A 191 7.45 4.27 11.69
CA ILE A 191 8.35 3.35 10.99
C ILE A 191 8.38 3.75 9.54
N VAL A 192 9.57 4.06 9.03
CA VAL A 192 9.78 4.30 7.61
C VAL A 192 10.50 3.10 7.02
N ALA A 193 9.87 2.40 6.07
CA ALA A 193 10.38 1.13 5.59
C ALA A 193 10.40 1.04 4.06
N THR A 194 11.37 0.26 3.55
CA THR A 194 11.31 -0.21 2.17
C THR A 194 10.52 -1.52 2.10
N GLY A 195 9.76 -1.69 1.01
CA GLY A 195 8.87 -2.84 0.84
C GLY A 195 9.54 -4.22 0.98
N SER A 196 10.84 -4.31 0.70
CA SER A 196 11.60 -5.57 0.86
C SER A 196 11.87 -5.94 2.32
N TYR A 197 11.93 -4.97 3.24
CA TYR A 197 12.14 -5.26 4.66
C TYR A 197 10.85 -5.73 5.34
N ALA A 198 9.82 -5.00 5.07
CA ALA A 198 8.56 -5.15 5.77
C ALA A 198 7.82 -6.46 5.36
N GLY A 199 8.26 -7.17 4.29
CA GLY A 199 7.76 -8.49 3.87
C GLY A 199 8.27 -9.66 4.74
N GLU A 200 9.43 -9.54 5.38
CA GLU A 200 10.08 -10.64 6.09
C GLU A 200 10.04 -10.44 7.61
N GLY A 201 8.95 -10.86 8.26
CA GLY A 201 8.94 -11.02 9.73
C GLY A 201 8.73 -9.75 10.56
N PHE A 202 8.42 -8.62 9.95
CA PHE A 202 7.97 -7.43 10.68
C PHE A 202 6.50 -7.59 11.06
N ASP A 203 6.23 -7.58 12.34
CA ASP A 203 4.90 -7.72 12.91
C ASP A 203 4.77 -6.82 14.13
N ASP A 204 3.95 -5.77 14.02
CA ASP A 204 3.70 -4.84 15.10
C ASP A 204 2.21 -4.47 15.10
N ASP A 205 1.51 -4.86 16.14
CA ASP A 205 0.07 -4.64 16.31
C ASP A 205 -0.27 -3.22 16.76
N ARG A 206 0.76 -2.43 17.13
CA ARG A 206 0.61 -1.03 17.52
C ARG A 206 0.33 -0.09 16.35
N LEU A 207 0.50 -0.53 15.10
CA LEU A 207 0.33 0.32 13.92
C LEU A 207 -1.13 0.69 13.69
N ASP A 208 -1.41 1.99 13.55
CA ASP A 208 -2.74 2.55 13.32
C ASP A 208 -2.94 3.01 11.87
N ALA A 209 -1.89 3.54 11.24
CA ALA A 209 -1.97 4.06 9.88
C ALA A 209 -0.84 3.56 8.98
N LEU A 210 -1.18 3.35 7.70
CA LEU A 210 -0.26 3.02 6.62
C LEU A 210 -0.18 4.16 5.61
N PHE A 211 1.02 4.60 5.26
CA PHE A 211 1.30 5.62 4.27
C PHE A 211 2.01 5.00 3.06
N LEU A 212 1.35 4.95 1.92
CA LEU A 212 1.92 4.44 0.68
C LEU A 212 2.70 5.56 -0.04
N ALA A 213 3.85 5.92 0.53
CA ALA A 213 4.70 7.01 0.05
C ALA A 213 5.37 6.73 -1.31
N GLY A 214 5.51 5.48 -1.71
CA GLY A 214 6.00 5.07 -3.03
C GLY A 214 4.92 4.44 -3.88
N PRO A 215 5.00 4.55 -5.23
CA PRO A 215 4.06 3.87 -6.10
C PRO A 215 4.24 2.36 -5.97
N VAL A 216 3.27 1.73 -5.39
CA VAL A 216 3.16 0.28 -5.29
C VAL A 216 1.98 -0.18 -6.12
N SER A 217 2.18 -1.21 -6.93
CA SER A 217 1.04 -1.99 -7.42
C SER A 217 0.49 -2.76 -6.23
N TRP A 218 -0.82 -2.92 -6.15
CA TRP A 218 -1.41 -3.81 -5.15
C TRP A 218 -0.83 -5.21 -5.39
N SER A 219 0.18 -5.55 -4.63
CA SER A 219 0.81 -6.86 -4.65
C SER A 219 0.51 -7.55 -3.32
N GLY A 220 0.75 -8.84 -3.24
CA GLY A 220 0.63 -9.57 -1.99
C GLY A 220 1.31 -8.89 -0.80
N LEU A 221 2.36 -8.11 -1.06
CA LEU A 221 3.08 -7.32 -0.07
C LEU A 221 2.18 -6.25 0.60
N VAL A 222 1.47 -5.43 -0.18
CA VAL A 222 0.55 -4.42 0.39
C VAL A 222 -0.59 -5.11 1.13
N ALA A 223 -1.12 -6.21 0.59
CA ALA A 223 -2.15 -6.99 1.26
C ALA A 223 -1.67 -7.56 2.61
N GLN A 224 -0.40 -7.99 2.70
CA GLN A 224 0.21 -8.43 3.97
C GLN A 224 0.36 -7.29 4.98
N TYR A 225 0.76 -6.07 4.53
CA TYR A 225 0.85 -4.92 5.44
C TYR A 225 -0.50 -4.49 5.95
N VAL A 226 -1.44 -4.38 5.04
CA VAL A 226 -2.82 -4.08 5.35
C VAL A 226 -3.41 -5.12 6.31
N GLY A 227 -3.15 -6.42 6.06
CA GLY A 227 -3.57 -7.50 6.95
C GLY A 227 -2.99 -7.40 8.38
N ARG A 228 -1.77 -6.89 8.52
CA ARG A 228 -1.14 -6.66 9.83
C ARG A 228 -1.73 -5.46 10.56
N LEU A 229 -2.07 -4.39 9.84
CA LEU A 229 -2.80 -3.26 10.42
C LEU A 229 -4.17 -3.67 10.94
N HIS A 230 -4.81 -4.69 10.36
CA HIS A 230 -6.11 -5.19 10.81
C HIS A 230 -6.06 -5.94 12.15
N ARG A 231 -4.89 -6.08 12.79
CA ARG A 231 -4.82 -6.66 14.13
C ARG A 231 -5.48 -5.73 15.12
N ARG A 232 -6.37 -6.30 15.92
CA ARG A 232 -7.07 -5.57 16.96
C ARG A 232 -6.15 -5.30 18.14
N ARG A 233 -6.29 -4.12 18.68
CA ARG A 233 -5.75 -3.70 19.97
C ARG A 233 -6.84 -2.92 20.68
N GLU A 234 -6.87 -2.99 22.01
CA GLU A 234 -7.78 -2.18 22.82
C GLU A 234 -7.61 -0.69 22.49
N GLY A 235 -8.71 -0.02 22.18
CA GLY A 235 -8.73 1.39 21.76
C GLY A 235 -8.42 1.63 20.28
N LYS A 236 -8.38 0.60 19.43
CA LYS A 236 -8.22 0.73 17.99
C LYS A 236 -9.54 0.41 17.28
N ASP A 237 -10.20 1.44 16.76
CA ASP A 237 -11.50 1.34 16.12
C ASP A 237 -11.42 1.32 14.60
N GLU A 238 -10.35 1.88 14.03
CA GLU A 238 -10.17 1.96 12.58
C GLU A 238 -8.73 1.69 12.14
N VAL A 239 -8.59 1.37 10.86
CA VAL A 239 -7.32 1.25 10.14
C VAL A 239 -7.35 2.22 8.97
N VAL A 240 -6.37 3.12 8.93
CA VAL A 240 -6.31 4.16 7.92
C VAL A 240 -5.15 3.91 6.95
N VAL A 241 -5.44 3.93 5.65
CA VAL A 241 -4.43 3.88 4.59
C VAL A 241 -4.41 5.21 3.85
N TYR A 242 -3.30 5.92 3.91
CA TYR A 242 -3.05 7.12 3.10
C TYR A 242 -2.40 6.71 1.78
N ASP A 243 -3.06 6.99 0.68
CA ASP A 243 -2.59 6.66 -0.66
C ASP A 243 -2.28 7.94 -1.45
N TYR A 244 -1.00 8.17 -1.78
CA TYR A 244 -0.57 9.36 -2.52
C TYR A 244 -0.79 9.15 -4.00
N VAL A 245 -1.63 10.01 -4.58
CA VAL A 245 -2.16 9.90 -5.94
C VAL A 245 -1.50 10.95 -6.83
N ASP A 246 -0.60 10.50 -7.68
CA ASP A 246 0.17 11.35 -8.61
C ASP A 246 -0.53 11.33 -9.99
N MET A 247 -1.69 12.01 -10.12
CA MET A 247 -2.56 11.95 -11.31
C MET A 247 -1.92 12.50 -12.59
N ASN A 248 -1.02 13.48 -12.44
CA ASN A 248 -0.34 14.09 -13.59
C ASN A 248 0.67 13.14 -14.26
N VAL A 249 0.92 11.97 -13.67
CA VAL A 249 1.82 10.95 -14.21
C VAL A 249 1.01 9.73 -14.62
N ARG A 250 0.79 9.56 -15.92
CA ARG A 250 -0.10 8.53 -16.49
C ARG A 250 0.12 7.12 -15.97
N MET A 251 1.39 6.72 -15.79
CA MET A 251 1.72 5.39 -15.26
C MET A 251 1.22 5.23 -13.82
N LEU A 252 1.37 6.26 -13.00
CA LEU A 252 1.02 6.24 -11.58
C LEU A 252 -0.50 6.30 -11.37
N ASP A 253 -1.21 7.08 -12.20
CA ASP A 253 -2.67 7.08 -12.25
C ASP A 253 -3.19 5.66 -12.56
N GLY A 254 -2.63 4.98 -13.56
CA GLY A 254 -2.99 3.60 -13.88
C GLY A 254 -2.74 2.62 -12.72
N MET A 255 -1.68 2.83 -11.92
CA MET A 255 -1.42 2.03 -10.72
C MET A 255 -2.43 2.33 -9.61
N TYR A 256 -2.79 3.58 -9.41
CA TYR A 256 -3.82 3.99 -8.45
C TYR A 256 -5.19 3.37 -8.76
N ARG A 257 -5.64 3.43 -10.02
CA ARG A 257 -6.90 2.80 -10.45
C ARG A 257 -6.96 1.30 -10.17
N LYS A 258 -5.82 0.61 -10.24
CA LYS A 258 -5.74 -0.81 -9.83
C LYS A 258 -5.90 -0.97 -8.33
N ARG A 259 -5.25 -0.10 -7.53
CA ARG A 259 -5.39 -0.13 -6.06
C ARG A 259 -6.81 0.16 -5.61
N LEU A 260 -7.53 1.09 -6.25
CA LEU A 260 -8.93 1.39 -5.95
C LEU A 260 -9.83 0.15 -6.02
N LYS A 261 -9.66 -0.69 -7.05
CA LYS A 261 -10.42 -1.93 -7.19
C LYS A 261 -10.16 -2.90 -6.03
N GLU A 262 -8.91 -2.96 -5.57
CA GLU A 262 -8.54 -3.83 -4.46
C GLU A 262 -9.02 -3.28 -3.11
N TYR A 263 -8.98 -1.97 -2.89
CA TYR A 263 -9.56 -1.35 -1.69
C TYR A 263 -11.05 -1.65 -1.59
N ALA A 264 -11.80 -1.43 -2.68
CA ALA A 264 -13.21 -1.76 -2.74
C ALA A 264 -13.46 -3.27 -2.48
N ALA A 265 -12.65 -4.15 -3.09
CA ALA A 265 -12.75 -5.58 -2.89
C ALA A 265 -12.48 -6.02 -1.44
N GLN A 266 -11.71 -5.24 -0.68
CA GLN A 266 -11.40 -5.51 0.73
C GLN A 266 -12.32 -4.76 1.72
N GLY A 267 -13.30 -4.00 1.22
CA GLY A 267 -14.27 -3.28 2.03
C GLY A 267 -13.70 -2.01 2.68
N TYR A 268 -12.74 -1.35 2.02
CA TYR A 268 -12.29 -0.02 2.42
C TYR A 268 -13.30 1.04 2.00
N GLU A 269 -13.60 1.92 2.91
CA GLU A 269 -14.36 3.14 2.64
C GLU A 269 -13.40 4.27 2.25
N LEU A 270 -13.79 5.03 1.23
CA LEU A 270 -13.07 6.23 0.82
C LEU A 270 -13.47 7.39 1.73
N ARG A 271 -12.49 7.98 2.43
CA ARG A 271 -12.67 9.17 3.23
C ARG A 271 -11.84 10.30 2.63
N PRO A 272 -12.44 11.43 2.22
CA PRO A 272 -11.67 12.57 1.73
C PRO A 272 -10.77 13.11 2.83
N ALA A 273 -9.56 13.54 2.46
CA ALA A 273 -8.68 14.22 3.39
C ALA A 273 -9.27 15.59 3.75
N VAL A 274 -9.36 15.89 5.04
CA VAL A 274 -9.75 17.21 5.52
C VAL A 274 -8.48 18.03 5.71
N ASP A 275 -8.14 18.86 4.74
CA ASP A 275 -7.06 19.82 4.86
C ASP A 275 -7.65 21.22 5.08
N GLU A 276 -7.25 21.88 6.15
CA GLU A 276 -7.55 23.30 6.37
C GLU A 276 -6.76 24.10 5.31
N GLY A 277 -7.48 24.61 4.30
CA GLY A 277 -6.93 25.52 3.30
C GLY A 277 -6.61 24.95 1.94
N ASP A 278 -6.71 23.65 1.69
CA ASP A 278 -6.54 23.05 0.36
C ASP A 278 -7.90 22.65 -0.27
N VAL A 279 -7.89 22.52 -1.59
CA VAL A 279 -9.03 22.13 -2.41
C VAL A 279 -9.72 20.90 -1.79
N ARG A 280 -10.96 21.05 -1.35
CA ARG A 280 -11.77 19.92 -0.86
C ARG A 280 -12.04 18.97 -2.02
N GLY A 281 -11.36 17.85 -2.06
CA GLY A 281 -11.70 16.75 -2.97
C GLY A 281 -12.81 15.92 -2.38
N GLU A 282 -13.91 15.76 -3.09
CA GLU A 282 -14.98 14.83 -2.74
C GLU A 282 -14.98 13.69 -3.74
N PHE A 283 -15.02 12.45 -3.25
CA PHE A 283 -15.21 11.29 -4.12
C PHE A 283 -16.68 11.14 -4.44
N VAL A 284 -16.98 11.12 -5.73
CA VAL A 284 -18.34 10.91 -6.22
C VAL A 284 -18.39 9.55 -6.89
N THR A 285 -19.38 8.73 -6.56
CA THR A 285 -19.57 7.44 -7.23
C THR A 285 -19.89 7.65 -8.72
N PRO A 286 -19.60 6.67 -9.59
CA PRO A 286 -19.91 6.79 -11.02
C PRO A 286 -21.37 7.15 -11.31
N GLU A 287 -22.30 6.68 -10.48
CA GLU A 287 -23.74 6.89 -10.60
C GLU A 287 -24.12 8.35 -10.25
N ALA A 288 -23.50 8.91 -9.21
CA ALA A 288 -23.77 10.27 -8.74
C ALA A 288 -22.93 11.33 -9.47
N TYR A 289 -21.94 10.91 -10.29
CA TYR A 289 -20.96 11.83 -10.90
C TYR A 289 -21.60 12.90 -11.76
N LEU A 290 -22.56 12.53 -12.62
CA LEU A 290 -23.14 13.48 -13.58
C LEU A 290 -23.95 14.56 -12.86
N GLU A 291 -24.80 14.18 -11.95
CA GLU A 291 -25.62 15.10 -11.14
C GLU A 291 -24.74 16.03 -10.31
N ARG A 292 -23.68 15.48 -9.71
CA ARG A 292 -22.74 16.28 -8.92
C ARG A 292 -21.96 17.25 -9.81
N PHE A 293 -21.46 16.81 -10.94
CA PHE A 293 -20.74 17.63 -11.90
C PHE A 293 -21.60 18.82 -12.36
N GLU A 294 -22.85 18.58 -12.75
CA GLU A 294 -23.78 19.61 -13.18
C GLU A 294 -24.05 20.63 -12.04
N SER A 295 -24.23 20.14 -10.81
CA SER A 295 -24.40 20.97 -9.63
C SER A 295 -23.18 21.86 -9.35
N ASP A 296 -21.97 21.32 -9.45
CA ASP A 296 -20.74 22.06 -9.18
C ASP A 296 -20.46 23.09 -10.28
N VAL A 297 -20.68 22.74 -11.55
CA VAL A 297 -20.61 23.68 -12.68
C VAL A 297 -21.63 24.82 -12.55
N ALA A 298 -22.86 24.51 -12.11
CA ALA A 298 -23.88 25.52 -11.87
C ALA A 298 -23.52 26.52 -10.76
N LYS A 299 -22.77 26.08 -9.74
CA LYS A 299 -22.31 26.88 -8.60
C LYS A 299 -21.01 27.64 -8.87
N ALA A 300 -20.26 27.27 -9.92
CA ALA A 300 -19.02 27.94 -10.25
C ALA A 300 -19.24 29.43 -10.57
N ALA A 301 -18.49 30.30 -9.87
CA ALA A 301 -18.67 31.75 -9.96
C ALA A 301 -17.49 32.50 -10.60
N LYS A 302 -16.27 31.92 -10.62
CA LYS A 302 -15.07 32.57 -11.12
C LYS A 302 -14.32 31.73 -12.12
N THR A 303 -13.86 30.58 -11.71
CA THR A 303 -13.00 29.70 -12.52
C THR A 303 -13.49 28.26 -12.38
N LEU A 304 -13.51 27.54 -13.47
CA LEU A 304 -13.80 26.13 -13.54
C LEU A 304 -12.67 25.42 -14.30
N VAL A 305 -12.03 24.45 -13.68
CA VAL A 305 -11.01 23.62 -14.32
C VAL A 305 -11.52 22.19 -14.40
N VAL A 306 -11.66 21.68 -15.61
CA VAL A 306 -12.07 20.27 -15.84
C VAL A 306 -10.86 19.51 -16.36
N ALA A 307 -10.29 18.64 -15.53
CA ALA A 307 -9.18 17.78 -15.92
C ALA A 307 -9.64 16.34 -16.06
N SER A 308 -9.42 15.74 -17.21
CA SER A 308 -9.71 14.32 -17.45
C SER A 308 -8.56 13.67 -18.21
N SER A 309 -8.14 12.48 -17.77
CA SER A 309 -7.10 11.70 -18.48
C SER A 309 -7.58 11.11 -19.80
N GLU A 310 -8.90 10.95 -19.96
CA GLU A 310 -9.55 10.43 -21.17
C GLU A 310 -10.92 11.08 -21.33
N VAL A 311 -11.11 11.80 -22.42
CA VAL A 311 -12.41 12.38 -22.78
C VAL A 311 -13.03 11.55 -23.89
N HIS A 312 -14.02 10.73 -23.55
CA HIS A 312 -14.82 10.04 -24.55
C HIS A 312 -15.81 11.01 -25.20
N LYS A 313 -15.88 11.02 -26.54
CA LYS A 313 -16.73 11.91 -27.33
C LYS A 313 -18.16 12.02 -26.79
N ARG A 314 -18.82 10.89 -26.51
CA ARG A 314 -20.19 10.88 -25.96
C ARG A 314 -20.30 11.59 -24.61
N ARG A 315 -19.26 11.51 -23.77
CA ARG A 315 -19.25 12.15 -22.45
C ARG A 315 -19.00 13.65 -22.58
N ALA A 316 -18.11 14.06 -23.49
CA ALA A 316 -17.91 15.46 -23.81
C ALA A 316 -19.20 16.11 -24.33
N GLU A 317 -19.90 15.43 -25.24
CA GLU A 317 -21.19 15.90 -25.78
C GLU A 317 -22.28 16.03 -24.71
N SER A 318 -22.30 15.15 -23.69
CA SER A 318 -23.28 15.27 -22.59
C SER A 318 -22.96 16.39 -21.60
N LEU A 319 -21.69 16.75 -21.43
CA LEU A 319 -21.25 17.78 -20.49
C LEU A 319 -21.17 19.19 -21.12
N ALA A 320 -21.07 19.28 -22.43
CA ALA A 320 -20.92 20.54 -23.15
C ALA A 320 -22.00 21.59 -22.79
N PRO A 321 -23.30 21.26 -22.72
CA PRO A 321 -24.32 22.27 -22.44
C PRO A 321 -24.15 22.95 -21.06
N CYS A 322 -23.74 22.21 -20.02
CA CYS A 322 -23.55 22.81 -18.70
C CYS A 322 -22.29 23.67 -18.64
N LEU A 323 -21.22 23.28 -19.36
CA LEU A 323 -19.99 24.07 -19.48
C LEU A 323 -20.23 25.38 -20.27
N GLU A 324 -20.94 25.31 -21.38
CA GLU A 324 -21.34 26.47 -22.17
C GLU A 324 -22.18 27.46 -21.36
N ALA A 325 -23.09 26.96 -20.55
CA ALA A 325 -23.90 27.77 -19.64
C ALA A 325 -23.05 28.46 -18.56
N ALA A 326 -21.97 27.81 -18.06
CA ALA A 326 -21.04 28.42 -17.11
C ALA A 326 -20.23 29.54 -17.77
N VAL A 327 -19.71 29.31 -18.96
CA VAL A 327 -18.99 30.35 -19.75
C VAL A 327 -19.88 31.54 -20.06
N ALA A 328 -21.15 31.31 -20.41
CA ALA A 328 -22.13 32.36 -20.63
C ALA A 328 -22.41 33.23 -19.38
N ARG A 329 -22.19 32.69 -18.17
CA ARG A 329 -22.26 33.44 -16.91
C ARG A 329 -20.95 34.20 -16.58
N GLY A 330 -19.93 34.13 -17.41
CA GLY A 330 -18.64 34.77 -17.21
C GLY A 330 -17.64 33.94 -16.37
N VAL A 331 -17.87 32.65 -16.24
CA VAL A 331 -16.92 31.73 -15.59
C VAL A 331 -15.77 31.42 -16.55
N ASP A 332 -14.53 31.60 -16.11
CA ASP A 332 -13.34 31.19 -16.86
C ASP A 332 -13.23 29.66 -16.81
N ALA A 333 -13.57 28.97 -17.90
CA ALA A 333 -13.54 27.52 -18.01
C ALA A 333 -12.30 27.05 -18.76
N GLN A 334 -11.49 26.21 -18.13
CA GLN A 334 -10.27 25.60 -18.68
C GLN A 334 -10.44 24.08 -18.71
N ALA A 335 -10.07 23.46 -19.83
CA ALA A 335 -10.16 22.01 -20.04
C ALA A 335 -8.79 21.37 -20.29
#